data_b0ad98b7cd4f0d679da2dd7191455505
#
_entry.id   b0ad98b7cd4f0d679da2dd7191455505
#
_cell.length_a   1.000
_cell.length_b   1.000
_cell.length_c   1.000
_cell.angle_alpha   90.00
_cell.angle_beta   90.00
_cell.angle_gamma   90.00
#
_symmetry.space_group_name_H-M   'P 1'
#
loop_
_entity.id
_entity.type
_entity.pdbx_description
1 polymer ?
#
loop_
_entity_poly.entity_id
_entity_poly.type
_entity_poly.pdbx_seq_one_letter_code
_entity_poly.pdbx_strand_id
1 'polypeptide(L)'
;MSTEKTLSIIKPDAVKKNVIGKIISRFEENGLYLVAAKLIHLSDEKASGFYAEHIGKSFFEDLKKFMTSGPVFVQVLEGKNAVQKNRDLMGSTDPMEANPGTIRSDFAKSIDANAVHGSDSLESCLLYTSPSPRDLAV
;
A
#
# COMPACT_ATOMS: atom_id res chain seq x y z
N MET A 1 -25.74 5.84 0.37
CA MET A 1 -24.43 5.95 -0.25
C MET A 1 -23.53 4.84 0.24
N SER A 2 -22.99 4.13 -0.72
CA SER A 2 -22.19 2.95 -0.41
C SER A 2 -20.79 3.34 0.04
N THR A 3 -20.25 2.59 0.97
CA THR A 3 -18.85 2.65 1.31
C THR A 3 -18.07 1.79 0.32
N GLU A 4 -16.82 2.15 0.15
CA GLU A 4 -15.88 1.39 -0.69
C GLU A 4 -14.75 0.86 0.17
N LYS A 5 -14.11 -0.19 -0.34
CA LYS A 5 -12.86 -0.70 0.24
C LYS A 5 -11.75 -0.51 -0.77
N THR A 6 -10.57 -0.20 -0.27
CA THR A 6 -9.39 -0.09 -1.11
C THR A 6 -8.20 -0.71 -0.40
N LEU A 7 -7.30 -1.30 -1.17
CA LEU A 7 -6.08 -1.88 -0.65
C LEU A 7 -5.01 -0.81 -0.59
N SER A 8 -4.33 -0.73 0.54
CA SER A 8 -3.17 0.14 0.72
C SER A 8 -2.00 -0.69 1.22
N ILE A 9 -0.83 -0.46 0.66
CA ILE A 9 0.39 -1.12 1.12
C ILE A 9 1.38 -0.04 1.51
N ILE A 10 1.91 -0.14 2.73
CA ILE A 10 3.03 0.67 3.17
C ILE A 10 4.28 -0.13 2.82
N LYS A 11 5.09 0.43 1.92
CA LYS A 11 6.23 -0.26 1.33
C LYS A 11 7.41 -0.38 2.30
N PRO A 12 8.38 -1.25 2.01
CA PRO A 12 9.51 -1.49 2.92
C PRO A 12 10.28 -0.23 3.31
N ASP A 13 10.40 0.74 2.42
CA ASP A 13 11.11 1.99 2.72
C ASP A 13 10.43 2.76 3.85
N ALA A 14 9.11 2.86 3.83
CA ALA A 14 8.37 3.55 4.88
C ALA A 14 8.29 2.73 6.17
N VAL A 15 8.16 1.41 6.06
CA VAL A 15 8.21 0.54 7.24
C VAL A 15 9.54 0.69 7.96
N LYS A 16 10.62 0.73 7.21
CA LYS A 16 11.97 0.89 7.77
C LYS A 16 12.14 2.24 8.47
N LYS A 17 11.46 3.28 7.99
CA LYS A 17 11.51 4.61 8.62
C LYS A 17 10.68 4.70 9.89
N ASN A 18 9.91 3.66 10.20
CA ASN A 18 9.05 3.62 11.39
C ASN A 18 7.96 4.70 11.37
N VAL A 19 7.31 4.85 10.22
CA VAL A 19 6.25 5.87 10.05
C VAL A 19 4.87 5.26 9.76
N ILE A 20 4.68 3.96 10.01
CA ILE A 20 3.39 3.29 9.79
C ILE A 20 2.27 4.03 10.50
N GLY A 21 2.44 4.34 11.77
CA GLY A 21 1.43 5.03 12.56
C GLY A 21 1.08 6.42 12.02
N LYS A 22 2.08 7.13 11.53
CA LYS A 22 1.86 8.46 10.95
C LYS A 22 1.06 8.38 9.65
N ILE A 23 1.31 7.35 8.85
CA ILE A 23 0.58 7.14 7.61
C ILE A 23 -0.87 6.73 7.89
N ILE A 24 -1.09 5.79 8.81
CA ILE A 24 -2.43 5.37 9.22
C ILE A 24 -3.23 6.55 9.75
N SER A 25 -2.59 7.40 10.54
CA SER A 25 -3.21 8.59 11.10
C SER A 25 -3.81 9.49 10.02
N ARG A 26 -3.13 9.63 8.89
CA ARG A 26 -3.64 10.43 7.76
C ARG A 26 -4.91 9.86 7.17
N PHE A 27 -4.99 8.54 7.08
CA PHE A 27 -6.21 7.88 6.59
C PHE A 27 -7.36 8.09 7.58
N GLU A 28 -7.11 7.89 8.86
CA GLU A 28 -8.13 8.03 9.91
C GLU A 28 -8.65 9.46 10.01
N GLU A 29 -7.78 10.43 9.93
CA GLU A 29 -8.15 11.85 9.98
C GLU A 29 -9.03 12.26 8.81
N ASN A 30 -9.00 11.51 7.72
CA ASN A 30 -9.76 11.80 6.51
C ASN A 30 -10.96 10.87 6.32
N GLY A 31 -11.39 10.20 7.39
CA GLY A 31 -12.60 9.40 7.37
C GLY A 31 -12.49 8.01 6.80
N LEU A 32 -11.27 7.49 6.67
CA LEU A 32 -11.04 6.12 6.24
C LEU A 32 -10.82 5.24 7.47
N TYR A 33 -11.47 4.08 7.48
CA TYR A 33 -11.38 3.13 8.58
C TYR A 33 -10.48 1.96 8.19
N LEU A 34 -9.59 1.60 9.09
CA LEU A 34 -8.75 0.42 8.93
C LEU A 34 -9.57 -0.80 9.33
N VAL A 35 -9.94 -1.63 8.37
CA VAL A 35 -10.80 -2.79 8.63
C VAL A 35 -10.06 -4.12 8.61
N ALA A 36 -8.88 -4.16 8.04
CA ALA A 36 -8.00 -5.33 8.08
C ALA A 36 -6.57 -4.87 7.85
N ALA A 37 -5.63 -5.55 8.47
CA ALA A 37 -4.21 -5.19 8.34
C ALA A 37 -3.32 -6.34 8.76
N LYS A 38 -2.15 -6.43 8.12
CA LYS A 38 -1.10 -7.32 8.59
C LYS A 38 0.26 -6.84 8.11
N LEU A 39 1.26 -7.07 8.96
CA LEU A 39 2.66 -6.81 8.62
C LEU A 39 3.25 -8.13 8.13
N ILE A 40 3.67 -8.17 6.87
CA ILE A 40 4.18 -9.38 6.25
C ILE A 40 5.44 -9.11 5.46
N HIS A 41 6.23 -10.16 5.25
CA HIS A 41 7.35 -10.12 4.32
C HIS A 41 6.91 -10.86 3.06
N LEU A 42 6.80 -10.15 1.95
CA LEU A 42 6.34 -10.75 0.70
C LEU A 42 7.37 -11.74 0.18
N SER A 43 6.89 -12.91 -0.27
CA SER A 43 7.73 -13.84 -1.02
C SER A 43 7.83 -13.37 -2.47
N ASP A 44 8.81 -13.92 -3.21
CA ASP A 44 8.93 -13.62 -4.63
C ASP A 44 7.65 -13.96 -5.39
N GLU A 45 7.01 -15.06 -5.02
CA GLU A 45 5.75 -15.48 -5.64
C GLU A 45 4.64 -14.46 -5.43
N LYS A 46 4.46 -13.99 -4.21
CA LYS A 46 3.42 -12.99 -3.91
C LYS A 46 3.72 -11.65 -4.57
N ALA A 47 4.98 -11.22 -4.57
CA ALA A 47 5.38 -9.98 -5.22
C ALA A 47 5.18 -10.08 -6.73
N SER A 48 5.49 -11.22 -7.34
CA SER A 48 5.27 -11.45 -8.77
C SER A 48 3.78 -11.39 -9.10
N GLY A 49 2.93 -11.97 -8.26
CA GLY A 49 1.48 -11.90 -8.44
C GLY A 49 0.95 -10.48 -8.35
N PHE A 50 1.49 -9.70 -7.41
CA PHE A 50 1.09 -8.31 -7.22
C PHE A 50 1.42 -7.43 -8.44
N TYR A 51 2.57 -7.68 -9.06
CA TYR A 51 3.02 -6.95 -10.24
C TYR A 51 2.87 -7.75 -11.53
N ALA A 52 1.91 -8.67 -11.61
CA ALA A 52 1.73 -9.56 -12.75
C ALA A 52 1.61 -8.82 -14.08
N GLU A 53 0.96 -7.66 -14.09
CA GLU A 53 0.80 -6.83 -15.28
C GLU A 53 2.13 -6.23 -15.78
N HIS A 54 3.16 -6.26 -14.95
CA HIS A 54 4.47 -5.71 -15.27
C HIS A 54 5.49 -6.78 -15.65
N ILE A 55 5.12 -8.06 -15.63
CA ILE A 55 6.03 -9.15 -16.01
C ILE A 55 6.52 -8.92 -17.43
N GLY A 56 7.84 -9.02 -17.60
CA GLY A 56 8.47 -8.78 -18.90
C GLY A 56 8.92 -7.34 -19.13
N LYS A 57 8.51 -6.41 -18.28
CA LYS A 57 9.00 -5.03 -18.36
C LYS A 57 10.36 -4.92 -17.67
N SER A 58 11.17 -4.00 -18.12
CA SER A 58 12.55 -3.87 -17.62
C SER A 58 12.65 -3.58 -16.13
N PHE A 59 11.64 -2.91 -15.56
CA PHE A 59 11.63 -2.54 -14.15
C PHE A 59 11.00 -3.60 -13.24
N PHE A 60 10.43 -4.69 -13.78
CA PHE A 60 9.72 -5.69 -13.00
C PHE A 60 10.59 -6.34 -11.91
N GLU A 61 11.80 -6.75 -12.27
CA GLU A 61 12.70 -7.39 -11.30
C GLU A 61 13.12 -6.44 -10.19
N ASP A 62 13.33 -5.17 -10.51
CA ASP A 62 13.68 -4.16 -9.53
C ASP A 62 12.53 -3.90 -8.55
N LEU A 63 11.30 -3.81 -9.05
CA LEU A 63 10.11 -3.66 -8.21
C LEU A 63 9.94 -4.84 -7.27
N LYS A 64 10.08 -6.06 -7.80
CA LYS A 64 9.97 -7.28 -7.01
C LYS A 64 11.03 -7.33 -5.93
N LYS A 65 12.26 -7.02 -6.29
CA LYS A 65 13.38 -7.00 -5.34
C LYS A 65 13.15 -5.98 -4.24
N PHE A 66 12.67 -4.79 -4.58
CA PHE A 66 12.37 -3.76 -3.61
C PHE A 66 11.28 -4.20 -2.64
N MET A 67 10.18 -4.75 -3.16
CA MET A 67 9.03 -5.16 -2.34
C MET A 67 9.32 -6.38 -1.45
N THR A 68 10.33 -7.16 -1.79
CA THR A 68 10.75 -8.32 -0.98
C THR A 68 11.94 -8.01 -0.08
N SER A 69 12.45 -6.78 -0.11
CA SER A 69 13.64 -6.39 0.66
C SER A 69 13.40 -6.25 2.15
N GLY A 70 12.15 -6.15 2.57
CA GLY A 70 11.79 -6.02 3.98
C GLY A 70 10.29 -6.16 4.16
N PRO A 71 9.79 -6.06 5.41
CA PRO A 71 8.35 -6.19 5.66
C PRO A 71 7.56 -5.06 5.01
N VAL A 72 6.33 -5.39 4.63
CA VAL A 72 5.34 -4.41 4.15
C VAL A 72 4.12 -4.48 5.05
N PHE A 73 3.41 -3.37 5.17
CA PHE A 73 2.17 -3.32 5.93
C PHE A 73 1.01 -3.26 4.96
N VAL A 74 0.25 -4.35 4.87
CA VAL A 74 -0.89 -4.47 3.96
C VAL A 74 -2.16 -4.17 4.74
N GLN A 75 -2.99 -3.28 4.21
CA GLN A 75 -4.20 -2.88 4.90
C GLN A 75 -5.36 -2.67 3.94
N VAL A 76 -6.56 -2.88 4.45
CA VAL A 76 -7.80 -2.55 3.74
C VAL A 76 -8.42 -1.35 4.45
N LEU A 77 -8.66 -0.31 3.68
CA LEU A 77 -9.30 0.92 4.14
C LEU A 77 -10.73 0.96 3.62
N GLU A 78 -11.64 1.41 4.45
CA GLU A 78 -13.06 1.51 4.10
C GLU A 78 -13.60 2.89 4.39
N GLY A 79 -14.44 3.40 3.50
CA GLY A 79 -15.07 4.69 3.67
C GLY A 79 -15.74 5.16 2.39
N LYS A 80 -16.36 6.32 2.44
CA LYS A 80 -16.93 6.94 1.24
C LYS A 80 -15.80 7.34 0.31
N ASN A 81 -15.91 6.97 -0.97
CA ASN A 81 -14.91 7.30 -1.98
C ASN A 81 -13.50 6.89 -1.56
N ALA A 82 -13.38 5.71 -0.94
CA ALA A 82 -12.12 5.26 -0.37
C ALA A 82 -10.99 5.19 -1.41
N VAL A 83 -11.29 4.74 -2.63
CA VAL A 83 -10.30 4.64 -3.69
C VAL A 83 -9.73 6.02 -4.02
N GLN A 84 -10.61 6.99 -4.25
CA GLN A 84 -10.16 8.35 -4.59
C GLN A 84 -9.48 9.04 -3.42
N LYS A 85 -10.02 8.89 -2.21
CA LYS A 85 -9.39 9.46 -1.02
C LYS A 85 -8.00 8.91 -0.79
N ASN A 86 -7.83 7.60 -0.98
CA ASN A 86 -6.53 6.96 -0.85
C ASN A 86 -5.54 7.57 -1.84
N ARG A 87 -5.95 7.73 -3.10
CA ARG A 87 -5.10 8.35 -4.12
C ARG A 87 -4.72 9.77 -3.77
N ASP A 88 -5.70 10.55 -3.33
CA ASP A 88 -5.46 11.96 -2.97
C ASP A 88 -4.49 12.07 -1.79
N LEU A 89 -4.64 11.20 -0.81
CA LEU A 89 -3.78 11.21 0.38
C LEU A 89 -2.36 10.69 0.07
N MET A 90 -2.24 9.74 -0.86
CA MET A 90 -0.93 9.26 -1.28
C MET A 90 -0.13 10.31 -2.04
N GLY A 91 -0.81 11.05 -2.91
CA GLY A 91 -0.17 12.04 -3.76
C GLY A 91 0.39 11.45 -5.05
N SER A 92 1.07 12.28 -5.82
CA SER A 92 1.67 11.86 -7.09
C SER A 92 2.68 10.73 -6.90
N THR A 93 2.76 9.84 -7.88
CA THR A 93 3.72 8.74 -7.88
C THR A 93 5.15 9.23 -7.69
N ASP A 94 5.48 10.36 -8.29
CA ASP A 94 6.76 11.02 -8.06
C ASP A 94 6.65 11.94 -6.85
N PRO A 95 7.39 11.66 -5.75
CA PRO A 95 7.32 12.49 -4.55
C PRO A 95 7.68 13.95 -4.80
N MET A 96 8.52 14.23 -5.77
CA MET A 96 8.92 15.60 -6.09
C MET A 96 7.78 16.41 -6.69
N GLU A 97 6.80 15.73 -7.29
CA GLU A 97 5.61 16.36 -7.87
C GLU A 97 4.41 16.29 -6.95
N ALA A 98 4.51 15.57 -5.83
CA ALA A 98 3.41 15.41 -4.89
C ALA A 98 3.21 16.69 -4.09
N ASN A 99 1.95 17.05 -3.88
CA ASN A 99 1.62 18.25 -3.10
C ASN A 99 2.04 18.08 -1.64
N PRO A 100 2.48 19.18 -0.99
CA PRO A 100 2.78 19.14 0.44
C PRO A 100 1.60 18.60 1.25
N GLY A 101 1.89 17.81 2.26
CA GLY A 101 0.88 17.19 3.10
C GLY A 101 0.44 15.82 2.62
N THR A 102 0.79 15.42 1.40
CA THR A 102 0.53 14.06 0.94
C THR A 102 1.56 13.10 1.54
N ILE A 103 1.20 11.81 1.58
CA ILE A 103 2.08 10.80 2.16
C ILE A 103 3.40 10.74 1.41
N ARG A 104 3.35 10.73 0.08
CA ARG A 104 4.57 10.65 -0.73
C ARG A 104 5.44 11.89 -0.60
N SER A 105 4.84 13.07 -0.54
CA SER A 105 5.60 14.29 -0.34
C SER A 105 6.37 14.26 0.98
N ASP A 106 5.72 13.76 2.04
CA ASP A 106 6.30 13.82 3.39
C ASP A 106 7.21 12.65 3.73
N PHE A 107 6.97 11.46 3.16
CA PHE A 107 7.65 10.24 3.60
C PHE A 107 8.40 9.50 2.52
N ALA A 108 8.29 9.89 1.26
CA ALA A 108 8.95 9.19 0.16
C ALA A 108 10.16 9.94 -0.37
N LYS A 109 11.15 9.21 -0.87
CA LYS A 109 12.39 9.80 -1.40
C LYS A 109 12.41 9.86 -2.92
N SER A 110 11.80 8.90 -3.60
CA SER A 110 11.91 8.75 -5.05
C SER A 110 10.71 8.00 -5.59
N ILE A 111 10.61 7.91 -6.90
CA ILE A 111 9.56 7.13 -7.56
C ILE A 111 9.65 5.66 -7.15
N ASP A 112 10.86 5.11 -7.04
CA ASP A 112 11.05 3.71 -6.67
C ASP A 112 10.77 3.47 -5.19
N ALA A 113 11.17 4.38 -4.32
CA ALA A 113 10.96 4.30 -2.88
C ALA A 113 9.90 5.33 -2.48
N ASN A 114 8.67 5.15 -2.96
CA ASN A 114 7.61 6.13 -2.80
C ASN A 114 6.60 5.83 -1.69
N ALA A 115 7.01 5.08 -0.71
CA ALA A 115 6.38 4.86 0.59
C ALA A 115 5.11 4.02 0.59
N VAL A 116 4.18 4.26 -0.32
CA VAL A 116 2.86 3.62 -0.31
C VAL A 116 2.43 3.20 -1.71
N HIS A 117 1.52 2.22 -1.74
CA HIS A 117 0.87 1.78 -2.96
C HIS A 117 -0.62 1.61 -2.68
N GLY A 118 -1.45 1.98 -3.62
CA GLY A 118 -2.88 1.78 -3.52
C GLY A 118 -3.39 0.98 -4.71
N SER A 119 -4.36 0.11 -4.45
CA SER A 119 -5.04 -0.66 -5.49
C SER A 119 -6.53 -0.45 -5.37
N ASP A 120 -7.17 -0.15 -6.48
CA ASP A 120 -8.62 -0.02 -6.56
C ASP A 120 -9.30 -1.34 -6.92
N SER A 121 -8.54 -2.41 -7.09
CA SER A 121 -9.06 -3.73 -7.43
C SER A 121 -9.48 -4.48 -6.17
N LEU A 122 -10.75 -4.86 -6.11
CA LEU A 122 -11.24 -5.71 -5.02
C LEU A 122 -10.56 -7.07 -5.03
N GLU A 123 -10.23 -7.59 -6.22
CA GLU A 123 -9.51 -8.84 -6.34
C GLU A 123 -8.13 -8.75 -5.72
N SER A 124 -7.43 -7.64 -5.93
CA SER A 124 -6.13 -7.42 -5.28
C SER A 124 -6.28 -7.38 -3.77
N CYS A 125 -7.36 -6.74 -3.27
CA CYS A 125 -7.62 -6.73 -1.84
C CYS A 125 -7.80 -8.14 -1.29
N LEU A 126 -8.58 -8.96 -1.97
CA LEU A 126 -8.83 -10.34 -1.55
C LEU A 126 -7.58 -11.19 -1.60
N LEU A 127 -6.75 -10.98 -2.61
CA LEU A 127 -5.51 -11.74 -2.79
C LEU A 127 -4.55 -11.57 -1.62
N TYR A 128 -4.44 -10.35 -1.08
CA TYR A 128 -3.47 -10.02 -0.05
C TYR A 128 -4.04 -9.97 1.35
N THR A 129 -5.35 -9.78 1.50
CA THR A 129 -5.98 -9.58 2.80
C THR A 129 -6.97 -10.65 3.19
N SER A 130 -7.34 -11.56 2.27
CA SER A 130 -8.15 -12.71 2.64
C SER A 130 -7.36 -13.56 3.62
N PRO A 131 -7.77 -13.67 4.88
CA PRO A 131 -6.99 -14.43 5.84
C PRO A 131 -7.14 -15.92 5.57
N SER A 132 -6.02 -16.64 5.67
CA SER A 132 -6.06 -18.07 5.79
C SER A 132 -6.55 -18.42 7.19
N PRO A 133 -6.98 -19.65 7.46
CA PRO A 133 -7.32 -20.05 8.83
C PRO A 133 -6.21 -19.79 9.83
N ARG A 134 -4.96 -19.89 9.39
CA ARG A 134 -3.81 -19.61 10.22
C ARG A 134 -3.72 -18.12 10.59
N ASP A 135 -4.02 -17.24 9.64
CA ASP A 135 -3.99 -15.80 9.88
C ASP A 135 -5.10 -15.39 10.86
N LEU A 136 -6.25 -16.04 10.77
CA LEU A 136 -7.36 -15.77 11.66
C LEU A 136 -7.08 -16.21 13.10
N ALA A 137 -6.17 -17.13 13.30
CA ALA A 137 -5.83 -17.66 14.63
C ALA A 137 -4.85 -16.75 15.39
N VAL A 138 -4.33 -15.75 14.76
CA VAL A 138 -3.32 -14.84 15.36
C VAL A 138 -3.96 -13.73 16.16
#